data_b5001985894da4b847f6f18a43415a36
#
_entry.id   b5001985894da4b847f6f18a43415a36
#
_cell.length_a   1.000
_cell.length_b   1.000
_cell.length_c   1.000
_cell.angle_alpha   90.00
_cell.angle_beta   90.00
_cell.angle_gamma   90.00
#
_symmetry.space_group_name_H-M   'P 1'
#
loop_
_entity.id
_entity.type
_entity.pdbx_description
1 polymer ?
#
loop_
_entity_poly.entity_id
_entity_poly.type
_entity_poly.pdbx_seq_one_letter_code
_entity_poly.pdbx_strand_id
1 'polypeptide(L)'
;MLPLLIALLTAPPVETDSVAEAKHLANIRQVTFGLPRAGEGYFSPSGDTIVYQAYPVGYPFYQIYVQKLDEKTPRMLSTGRGRTTCAYFTPDGSKILFASSHTDPKIDETELAAREEAAKGGKRRYLWDFDPHMDLYLVNANGTGMKRLTDSPGYDAEGSFSPDGKQIVFTSSRDGDPDLYVMDADGSNVKQLTNTPGYDGGPFFSPDGKWVIFRSDRQKEHMLQLFVISVDGKTEVQLTNNLEHVNWCPYFHPSGKYLVWSGADYSKGPTSAHFNLFTLDLDWSGGTVKGGDVKQITFSSAADVLPVFSPDGKSLMWTSTRTADGTSQLWIADWLRGRP
;
A
#
# COMPACT_ATOMS: atom_id res chain seq x y z
N MET A 1 -30.93 42.18 7.23
CA MET A 1 -29.87 41.32 6.73
C MET A 1 -29.21 40.66 7.94
N LEU A 2 -29.60 39.43 8.27
CA LEU A 2 -28.89 38.60 9.26
C LEU A 2 -27.66 37.99 8.62
N PRO A 3 -26.47 37.98 9.25
CA PRO A 3 -25.34 37.26 8.74
C PRO A 3 -25.58 35.73 8.91
N LEU A 4 -25.48 35.03 7.83
CA LEU A 4 -25.51 33.55 7.78
C LEU A 4 -24.22 33.06 8.46
N LEU A 5 -24.34 32.56 9.68
CA LEU A 5 -23.24 31.88 10.39
C LEU A 5 -23.06 30.52 9.71
N ILE A 6 -22.09 30.41 8.81
CA ILE A 6 -21.64 29.12 8.28
C ILE A 6 -20.87 28.44 9.42
N ALA A 7 -21.52 27.54 10.13
CA ALA A 7 -20.86 26.63 11.04
C ALA A 7 -19.94 25.73 10.20
N LEU A 8 -18.66 25.97 10.20
CA LEU A 8 -17.65 25.02 9.77
C LEU A 8 -17.81 23.77 10.65
N LEU A 9 -18.44 22.73 10.11
CA LEU A 9 -18.41 21.41 10.71
C LEU A 9 -16.95 20.91 10.67
N THR A 10 -16.21 21.22 11.73
CA THR A 10 -14.89 20.62 11.94
C THR A 10 -15.10 19.12 12.20
N ALA A 11 -14.31 18.29 11.55
CA ALA A 11 -14.26 16.88 11.90
C ALA A 11 -13.99 16.74 13.41
N PRO A 12 -14.56 15.71 14.07
CA PRO A 12 -14.26 15.49 15.49
C PRO A 12 -12.75 15.34 15.68
N PRO A 13 -12.22 15.80 16.81
CA PRO A 13 -10.79 15.69 17.08
C PRO A 13 -10.37 14.22 17.07
N VAL A 14 -9.21 13.93 16.45
CA VAL A 14 -8.63 12.60 16.46
C VAL A 14 -8.15 12.29 17.88
N GLU A 15 -8.71 11.25 18.48
CA GLU A 15 -8.26 10.74 19.77
C GLU A 15 -7.10 9.77 19.56
N THR A 16 -6.02 9.93 20.30
CA THR A 16 -4.83 9.08 20.24
C THR A 16 -4.30 8.84 21.64
N ASP A 17 -4.06 7.58 22.02
CA ASP A 17 -3.26 7.25 23.20
C ASP A 17 -1.76 7.45 22.88
N SER A 18 -1.32 8.69 23.03
CA SER A 18 0.07 9.07 22.77
C SER A 18 1.09 8.41 23.70
N VAL A 19 0.65 8.01 24.90
CA VAL A 19 1.54 7.31 25.87
C VAL A 19 1.80 5.87 25.40
N ALA A 20 0.79 5.20 24.87
CA ALA A 20 0.96 3.87 24.29
C ALA A 20 1.81 3.92 23.02
N GLU A 21 1.55 4.87 22.10
CA GLU A 21 2.33 5.04 20.87
C GLU A 21 3.80 5.39 21.13
N ALA A 22 4.10 6.22 22.12
CA ALA A 22 5.46 6.65 22.46
C ALA A 22 6.39 5.50 22.89
N LYS A 23 5.85 4.32 23.18
CA LYS A 23 6.66 3.09 23.42
C LYS A 23 7.26 2.52 22.12
N HIS A 24 6.70 2.89 20.98
CA HIS A 24 7.03 2.34 19.67
C HIS A 24 7.54 3.38 18.67
N LEU A 25 7.02 4.61 18.75
CA LEU A 25 7.21 5.68 17.80
C LEU A 25 7.67 6.96 18.48
N ALA A 26 8.60 7.68 17.85
CA ALA A 26 9.00 9.02 18.25
C ALA A 26 9.00 9.95 17.03
N ASN A 27 8.95 11.27 17.26
CA ASN A 27 9.05 12.29 16.22
C ASN A 27 8.02 12.10 15.08
N ILE A 28 6.78 11.74 15.43
CA ILE A 28 5.69 11.53 14.46
C ILE A 28 5.44 12.87 13.74
N ARG A 29 5.50 12.86 12.40
CA ARG A 29 5.26 14.04 11.57
C ARG A 29 4.65 13.69 10.22
N GLN A 30 3.86 14.62 9.67
CA GLN A 30 3.36 14.56 8.32
C GLN A 30 4.47 14.87 7.31
N VAL A 31 4.50 14.19 6.15
CA VAL A 31 5.50 14.38 5.10
C VAL A 31 4.93 14.81 3.76
N THR A 32 3.64 14.60 3.49
CA THR A 32 2.98 15.05 2.26
C THR A 32 2.01 16.20 2.53
N PHE A 33 2.01 17.19 1.61
CA PHE A 33 1.22 18.41 1.71
C PHE A 33 0.77 18.87 0.32
N GLY A 34 -0.25 19.73 0.27
CA GLY A 34 -0.64 20.43 -0.97
C GLY A 34 -1.45 19.62 -1.98
N LEU A 35 -1.67 18.34 -1.73
CA LEU A 35 -2.56 17.47 -2.52
C LEU A 35 -3.76 17.05 -1.66
N PRO A 36 -4.96 16.93 -2.25
CA PRO A 36 -6.19 16.64 -1.50
C PRO A 36 -6.13 15.37 -0.66
N ARG A 37 -5.46 14.33 -1.19
CA ARG A 37 -5.24 13.05 -0.52
C ARG A 37 -3.95 12.45 -1.03
N ALA A 38 -3.15 11.89 -0.13
CA ALA A 38 -1.97 11.09 -0.44
C ALA A 38 -1.97 9.82 0.39
N GLY A 39 -1.37 8.76 -0.13
CA GLY A 39 -1.27 7.48 0.56
C GLY A 39 -0.36 6.51 -0.18
N GLU A 40 -0.20 5.32 0.38
CA GLU A 40 0.60 4.24 -0.19
C GLU A 40 1.97 4.72 -0.70
N GLY A 41 2.85 5.02 0.23
CA GLY A 41 4.19 5.52 -0.08
C GLY A 41 5.27 4.52 0.25
N TYR A 42 6.33 4.50 -0.56
CA TYR A 42 7.49 3.64 -0.38
C TYR A 42 8.76 4.47 -0.47
N PHE A 43 9.77 4.09 0.33
CA PHE A 43 11.07 4.75 0.31
C PHE A 43 11.90 4.34 -0.90
N SER A 44 12.73 5.26 -1.39
CA SER A 44 13.86 4.91 -2.26
C SER A 44 14.86 4.05 -1.48
N PRO A 45 15.73 3.28 -2.16
CA PRO A 45 16.78 2.50 -1.49
C PRO A 45 17.75 3.35 -0.66
N SER A 46 17.94 4.63 -0.99
CA SER A 46 18.70 5.60 -0.18
C SER A 46 17.96 6.09 1.06
N GLY A 47 16.63 5.91 1.12
CA GLY A 47 15.80 6.36 2.24
C GLY A 47 15.51 7.86 2.29
N ASP A 48 15.98 8.64 1.33
CA ASP A 48 15.84 10.12 1.28
C ASP A 48 14.68 10.61 0.41
N THR A 49 14.14 9.74 -0.42
CA THR A 49 13.08 10.03 -1.39
C THR A 49 11.94 9.03 -1.19
N ILE A 50 10.71 9.47 -1.45
CA ILE A 50 9.52 8.63 -1.44
C ILE A 50 8.81 8.67 -2.78
N VAL A 51 8.22 7.55 -3.17
CA VAL A 51 7.21 7.45 -4.22
C VAL A 51 5.87 7.16 -3.58
N TYR A 52 4.81 7.78 -4.04
CA TYR A 52 3.48 7.60 -3.46
C TYR A 52 2.37 7.95 -4.45
N GLN A 53 1.15 7.54 -4.14
CA GLN A 53 -0.02 7.92 -4.90
C GLN A 53 -0.76 9.08 -4.22
N ALA A 54 -1.26 10.03 -5.02
CA ALA A 54 -2.07 11.13 -4.54
C ALA A 54 -3.08 11.60 -5.60
N TYR A 55 -4.18 12.21 -5.13
CA TYR A 55 -5.13 12.86 -6.03
C TYR A 55 -4.59 14.22 -6.48
N PRO A 56 -4.44 14.46 -7.79
CA PRO A 56 -4.27 15.83 -8.29
C PRO A 56 -5.53 16.66 -8.01
N VAL A 57 -5.37 17.97 -7.82
CA VAL A 57 -6.50 18.88 -7.62
C VAL A 57 -7.44 18.81 -8.85
N GLY A 58 -8.72 18.49 -8.61
CA GLY A 58 -9.74 18.42 -9.67
C GLY A 58 -9.67 17.20 -10.59
N TYR A 59 -8.83 16.22 -10.26
CA TYR A 59 -8.74 14.96 -11.00
C TYR A 59 -9.29 13.77 -10.18
N PRO A 60 -10.05 12.83 -10.79
CA PRO A 60 -10.82 11.85 -10.03
C PRO A 60 -10.03 10.59 -9.61
N PHE A 61 -8.80 10.41 -10.09
CA PHE A 61 -7.99 9.23 -9.83
C PHE A 61 -6.65 9.57 -9.21
N TYR A 62 -6.07 8.63 -8.48
CA TYR A 62 -4.69 8.73 -8.01
C TYR A 62 -3.72 8.85 -9.18
N GLN A 63 -2.68 9.62 -8.97
CA GLN A 63 -1.49 9.70 -9.81
C GLN A 63 -0.25 9.43 -8.95
N ILE A 64 0.83 8.99 -9.58
CA ILE A 64 2.08 8.68 -8.90
C ILE A 64 2.94 9.93 -8.81
N TYR A 65 3.45 10.19 -7.61
CA TYR A 65 4.34 11.30 -7.28
C TYR A 65 5.64 10.81 -6.66
N VAL A 66 6.69 11.57 -6.87
CA VAL A 66 8.01 11.41 -6.23
C VAL A 66 8.33 12.70 -5.49
N GLN A 67 8.87 12.56 -4.27
CA GLN A 67 9.23 13.69 -3.42
C GLN A 67 10.42 13.31 -2.53
N LYS A 68 11.38 14.22 -2.34
CA LYS A 68 12.37 14.07 -1.30
C LYS A 68 11.77 14.34 0.07
N LEU A 69 12.22 13.63 1.11
CA LEU A 69 11.68 13.78 2.47
C LEU A 69 11.95 15.14 3.11
N ASP A 70 12.97 15.85 2.68
CA ASP A 70 13.32 17.20 3.12
C ASP A 70 12.68 18.31 2.28
N GLU A 71 12.02 17.95 1.17
CA GLU A 71 11.30 18.86 0.27
C GLU A 71 9.78 18.71 0.45
N LYS A 72 9.02 19.79 0.20
CA LYS A 72 7.54 19.76 0.27
C LYS A 72 6.87 19.82 -1.09
N THR A 73 7.65 19.81 -2.16
CA THR A 73 7.14 19.94 -3.53
C THR A 73 7.16 18.58 -4.23
N PRO A 74 6.00 17.94 -4.41
CA PRO A 74 5.91 16.69 -5.14
C PRO A 74 6.04 16.91 -6.65
N ARG A 75 6.64 15.95 -7.33
CA ARG A 75 6.69 15.88 -8.80
C ARG A 75 5.87 14.69 -9.28
N MET A 76 4.87 14.92 -10.12
CA MET A 76 4.11 13.85 -10.75
C MET A 76 5.03 13.05 -11.70
N LEU A 77 4.94 11.71 -11.60
CA LEU A 77 5.71 10.76 -12.40
C LEU A 77 4.85 10.09 -13.47
N SER A 78 3.61 9.77 -13.14
CA SER A 78 2.64 9.14 -14.05
C SER A 78 2.17 10.11 -15.13
N THR A 79 1.41 9.59 -16.10
CA THR A 79 0.98 10.33 -17.30
C THR A 79 -0.03 11.46 -17.03
N GLY A 80 -0.64 11.50 -15.85
CA GLY A 80 -1.76 12.39 -15.55
C GLY A 80 -3.10 11.87 -16.07
N ARG A 81 -3.15 10.64 -16.61
CA ARG A 81 -4.33 10.01 -17.18
C ARG A 81 -4.58 8.64 -16.52
N GLY A 82 -5.86 8.25 -16.45
CA GLY A 82 -6.28 6.97 -15.90
C GLY A 82 -6.05 6.81 -14.41
N ARG A 83 -6.35 5.62 -13.90
CA ARG A 83 -6.01 5.22 -12.54
C ARG A 83 -4.55 4.83 -12.47
N THR A 84 -3.86 5.21 -11.40
CA THR A 84 -2.51 4.72 -11.10
C THR A 84 -2.39 4.34 -9.64
N THR A 85 -1.61 3.29 -9.34
CA THR A 85 -1.47 2.78 -7.97
C THR A 85 -0.17 2.00 -7.77
N CYS A 86 0.15 1.69 -6.51
CA CYS A 86 1.14 0.69 -6.10
C CYS A 86 2.53 0.91 -6.73
N ALA A 87 3.06 2.11 -6.58
CA ALA A 87 4.39 2.43 -7.11
C ALA A 87 5.50 1.92 -6.21
N TYR A 88 6.57 1.34 -6.78
CA TYR A 88 7.69 0.78 -6.05
C TYR A 88 9.03 1.04 -6.75
N PHE A 89 10.08 1.39 -6.00
CA PHE A 89 11.41 1.59 -6.57
C PHE A 89 12.08 0.28 -6.95
N THR A 90 12.89 0.29 -8.02
CA THR A 90 13.91 -0.75 -8.22
C THR A 90 14.93 -0.72 -7.09
N PRO A 91 15.57 -1.85 -6.72
CA PRO A 91 16.57 -1.89 -5.65
C PRO A 91 17.77 -0.98 -5.83
N ASP A 92 18.10 -0.59 -7.06
CA ASP A 92 19.13 0.40 -7.39
C ASP A 92 18.62 1.86 -7.38
N GLY A 93 17.31 2.07 -7.19
CA GLY A 93 16.67 3.39 -7.20
C GLY A 93 16.56 4.07 -8.56
N SER A 94 17.02 3.44 -9.63
CA SER A 94 17.08 4.07 -10.96
C SER A 94 15.72 4.18 -11.66
N LYS A 95 14.77 3.28 -11.30
CA LYS A 95 13.45 3.21 -11.92
C LYS A 95 12.35 3.02 -10.86
N ILE A 96 11.11 3.21 -11.31
CA ILE A 96 9.90 3.04 -10.53
C ILE A 96 8.93 2.18 -11.33
N LEU A 97 8.46 1.11 -10.70
CA LEU A 97 7.34 0.28 -11.13
C LEU A 97 6.05 0.91 -10.63
N PHE A 98 4.98 0.88 -11.41
CA PHE A 98 3.64 1.24 -10.94
C PHE A 98 2.57 0.62 -11.86
N ALA A 99 1.36 0.50 -11.35
CA ALA A 99 0.22 0.07 -12.14
C ALA A 99 -0.54 1.28 -12.70
N SER A 100 -1.08 1.16 -13.92
CA SER A 100 -1.82 2.25 -14.57
C SER A 100 -2.79 1.75 -15.63
N SER A 101 -3.96 2.38 -15.71
CA SER A 101 -4.94 2.17 -16.79
C SER A 101 -4.92 3.29 -17.85
N HIS A 102 -3.85 4.05 -17.99
CA HIS A 102 -3.77 5.18 -18.93
C HIS A 102 -3.86 4.78 -20.41
N THR A 103 -3.73 3.50 -20.72
CA THR A 103 -3.90 2.93 -22.06
C THR A 103 -5.30 2.35 -22.31
N ASP A 104 -6.25 2.52 -21.39
CA ASP A 104 -7.65 2.16 -21.60
C ASP A 104 -8.16 2.85 -22.88
N PRO A 105 -8.68 2.09 -23.89
CA PRO A 105 -9.22 2.67 -25.11
C PRO A 105 -10.39 3.64 -24.88
N LYS A 106 -11.07 3.53 -23.72
CA LYS A 106 -12.19 4.38 -23.30
C LYS A 106 -11.83 5.35 -22.18
N ILE A 107 -10.58 5.70 -22.05
CA ILE A 107 -10.08 6.52 -20.95
C ILE A 107 -10.84 7.84 -20.78
N ASP A 108 -11.23 8.50 -21.88
CA ASP A 108 -11.97 9.77 -21.84
C ASP A 108 -13.38 9.58 -21.25
N GLU A 109 -14.07 8.48 -21.61
CA GLU A 109 -15.38 8.12 -21.07
C GLU A 109 -15.27 7.75 -19.57
N THR A 110 -14.26 6.98 -19.22
CA THR A 110 -13.98 6.53 -17.84
C THR A 110 -13.68 7.73 -16.92
N GLU A 111 -12.85 8.68 -17.39
CA GLU A 111 -12.55 9.91 -16.63
C GLU A 111 -13.77 10.82 -16.51
N LEU A 112 -14.57 10.97 -17.56
CA LEU A 112 -15.79 11.78 -17.54
C LEU A 112 -16.78 11.23 -16.52
N ALA A 113 -17.09 9.93 -16.59
CA ALA A 113 -18.00 9.27 -15.67
C ALA A 113 -17.54 9.41 -14.21
N ALA A 114 -16.25 9.28 -13.94
CA ALA A 114 -15.68 9.45 -12.60
C ALA A 114 -15.81 10.89 -12.09
N ARG A 115 -15.65 11.90 -12.95
CA ARG A 115 -15.84 13.32 -12.59
C ARG A 115 -17.31 13.64 -12.31
N GLU A 116 -18.23 13.12 -13.12
CA GLU A 116 -19.68 13.26 -12.92
C GLU A 116 -20.11 12.63 -11.59
N GLU A 117 -19.59 11.44 -11.26
CA GLU A 117 -19.87 10.78 -9.99
C GLU A 117 -19.30 11.56 -8.80
N ALA A 118 -18.09 12.10 -8.92
CA ALA A 118 -17.48 12.94 -7.90
C ALA A 118 -18.28 14.24 -7.66
N ALA A 119 -18.87 14.83 -8.72
CA ALA A 119 -19.68 16.05 -8.64
C ALA A 119 -21.03 15.85 -7.94
N LYS A 120 -21.56 14.63 -7.89
CA LYS A 120 -22.81 14.30 -7.17
C LYS A 120 -22.69 14.43 -5.65
N GLY A 121 -21.49 14.53 -5.12
CA GLY A 121 -21.22 14.79 -3.71
C GLY A 121 -21.72 13.68 -2.78
N GLY A 122 -20.99 12.61 -2.63
CA GLY A 122 -21.28 11.55 -1.66
C GLY A 122 -20.01 11.12 -0.93
N LYS A 123 -20.13 10.64 0.31
CA LYS A 123 -19.02 9.94 0.96
C LYS A 123 -18.79 8.65 0.18
N ARG A 124 -17.80 8.65 -0.73
CA ARG A 124 -17.37 7.41 -1.40
C ARG A 124 -16.84 6.47 -0.34
N ARG A 125 -17.47 5.30 -0.17
CA ARG A 125 -16.83 4.17 0.47
C ARG A 125 -15.63 3.80 -0.41
N TYR A 126 -14.45 3.67 0.17
CA TYR A 126 -13.29 3.12 -0.53
C TYR A 126 -13.64 1.69 -0.95
N LEU A 127 -13.71 1.44 -2.24
CA LEU A 127 -13.83 0.11 -2.83
C LEU A 127 -12.58 -0.08 -3.68
N TRP A 128 -11.95 -1.23 -3.53
CA TRP A 128 -10.88 -1.63 -4.43
C TRP A 128 -11.48 -1.89 -5.81
N ASP A 129 -10.99 -1.19 -6.80
CA ASP A 129 -11.51 -1.24 -8.16
C ASP A 129 -10.53 -2.04 -9.03
N PHE A 130 -10.87 -3.26 -9.36
CA PHE A 130 -10.11 -4.10 -10.28
C PHE A 130 -10.34 -3.64 -11.72
N ASP A 131 -9.71 -2.52 -12.09
CA ASP A 131 -9.79 -1.95 -13.43
C ASP A 131 -9.19 -2.95 -14.45
N PRO A 132 -9.97 -3.44 -15.44
CA PRO A 132 -9.53 -4.46 -16.38
C PRO A 132 -8.47 -3.98 -17.39
N HIS A 133 -8.15 -2.70 -17.37
CA HIS A 133 -7.11 -2.08 -18.20
C HIS A 133 -5.87 -1.68 -17.39
N MET A 134 -5.80 -2.16 -16.14
CA MET A 134 -4.65 -1.90 -15.27
C MET A 134 -3.48 -2.80 -15.64
N ASP A 135 -2.36 -2.19 -16.01
CA ASP A 135 -1.12 -2.88 -16.35
C ASP A 135 0.05 -2.32 -15.56
N LEU A 136 1.13 -3.10 -15.48
CA LEU A 136 2.39 -2.70 -14.88
C LEU A 136 3.26 -1.93 -15.86
N TYR A 137 3.79 -0.82 -15.40
CA TYR A 137 4.72 0.05 -16.14
C TYR A 137 6.00 0.28 -15.33
N LEU A 138 7.11 0.34 -16.03
CA LEU A 138 8.41 0.70 -15.48
C LEU A 138 8.86 2.02 -16.11
N VAL A 139 9.27 2.99 -15.30
CA VAL A 139 9.71 4.30 -15.74
C VAL A 139 11.01 4.68 -15.03
N ASN A 140 11.90 5.43 -15.68
CA ASN A 140 13.07 5.98 -14.99
C ASN A 140 12.63 6.92 -13.85
N ALA A 141 13.37 6.98 -12.75
CA ALA A 141 13.02 7.81 -11.60
C ALA A 141 12.91 9.32 -11.94
N ASN A 142 13.49 9.76 -13.07
CA ASN A 142 13.31 11.11 -13.59
C ASN A 142 12.03 11.32 -14.44
N GLY A 143 11.22 10.26 -14.66
CA GLY A 143 9.97 10.29 -15.41
C GLY A 143 10.09 10.02 -16.90
N THR A 144 11.27 9.66 -17.40
CA THR A 144 11.48 9.33 -18.82
C THR A 144 11.50 7.83 -19.07
N GLY A 145 11.37 7.38 -20.32
CA GLY A 145 11.60 5.99 -20.70
C GLY A 145 10.57 5.00 -20.16
N MET A 146 9.30 5.40 -20.09
CA MET A 146 8.22 4.51 -19.67
C MET A 146 8.09 3.31 -20.58
N LYS A 147 8.03 2.10 -19.97
CA LYS A 147 7.84 0.81 -20.65
C LYS A 147 6.70 0.07 -20.01
N ARG A 148 5.74 -0.43 -20.78
CA ARG A 148 4.71 -1.37 -20.36
C ARG A 148 5.36 -2.74 -20.15
N LEU A 149 5.09 -3.40 -19.03
CA LEU A 149 5.61 -4.74 -18.71
C LEU A 149 4.56 -5.85 -18.88
N THR A 150 3.29 -5.54 -18.67
CA THR A 150 2.17 -6.48 -18.83
C THR A 150 1.16 -5.93 -19.83
N ASP A 151 0.44 -6.83 -20.50
CA ASP A 151 -0.62 -6.52 -21.48
C ASP A 151 -1.71 -7.61 -21.51
N SER A 152 -1.78 -8.44 -20.48
CA SER A 152 -2.80 -9.49 -20.38
C SER A 152 -4.18 -8.86 -20.09
N PRO A 153 -5.28 -9.47 -20.58
CA PRO A 153 -6.61 -9.04 -20.18
C PRO A 153 -6.80 -9.15 -18.66
N GLY A 154 -7.43 -8.15 -18.06
CA GLY A 154 -7.71 -8.11 -16.64
C GLY A 154 -6.80 -7.15 -15.87
N TYR A 155 -6.83 -7.29 -14.54
CA TYR A 155 -6.10 -6.43 -13.63
C TYR A 155 -4.68 -6.98 -13.40
N ASP A 156 -3.66 -6.20 -13.71
CA ASP A 156 -2.26 -6.44 -13.36
C ASP A 156 -1.73 -5.27 -12.52
N ALA A 157 -1.52 -5.47 -11.23
CA ALA A 157 -1.08 -4.40 -10.31
C ALA A 157 -0.36 -4.92 -9.06
N GLU A 158 -0.15 -4.03 -8.08
CA GLU A 158 0.43 -4.34 -6.77
C GLU A 158 1.84 -4.96 -6.86
N GLY A 159 2.63 -4.51 -7.84
CA GLY A 159 3.94 -5.07 -8.12
C GLY A 159 5.03 -4.60 -7.17
N SER A 160 5.92 -5.53 -6.77
CA SER A 160 7.14 -5.21 -6.02
C SER A 160 8.34 -6.01 -6.55
N PHE A 161 9.55 -5.44 -6.42
CA PHE A 161 10.78 -6.11 -6.84
C PHE A 161 11.33 -7.06 -5.80
N SER A 162 11.98 -8.14 -6.25
CA SER A 162 12.88 -8.93 -5.41
C SER A 162 14.08 -8.08 -4.95
N PRO A 163 14.70 -8.38 -3.78
CA PRO A 163 15.84 -7.61 -3.27
C PRO A 163 17.03 -7.53 -4.23
N ASP A 164 17.22 -8.53 -5.09
CA ASP A 164 18.28 -8.56 -6.10
C ASP A 164 17.88 -7.88 -7.43
N GLY A 165 16.63 -7.38 -7.53
CA GLY A 165 16.10 -6.68 -8.68
C GLY A 165 15.82 -7.51 -9.92
N LYS A 166 15.89 -8.85 -9.81
CA LYS A 166 15.73 -9.73 -10.98
C LYS A 166 14.31 -10.16 -11.27
N GLN A 167 13.44 -10.11 -10.24
CA GLN A 167 12.06 -10.54 -10.34
C GLN A 167 11.10 -9.47 -9.85
N ILE A 168 9.88 -9.54 -10.35
CA ILE A 168 8.71 -8.77 -9.88
C ILE A 168 7.66 -9.78 -9.45
N VAL A 169 7.12 -9.64 -8.24
CA VAL A 169 5.89 -10.30 -7.80
C VAL A 169 4.75 -9.30 -7.92
N PHE A 170 3.58 -9.74 -8.37
CA PHE A 170 2.42 -8.87 -8.61
C PHE A 170 1.11 -9.64 -8.51
N THR A 171 0.01 -8.90 -8.42
CA THR A 171 -1.35 -9.46 -8.46
C THR A 171 -1.89 -9.37 -9.88
N SER A 172 -2.50 -10.45 -10.37
CA SER A 172 -3.12 -10.52 -11.69
C SER A 172 -4.43 -11.29 -11.67
N SER A 173 -5.43 -10.83 -12.42
CA SER A 173 -6.70 -11.54 -12.61
C SER A 173 -6.81 -12.21 -13.98
N ARG A 174 -5.68 -12.51 -14.64
CA ARG A 174 -5.61 -13.05 -16.00
C ARG A 174 -6.25 -14.43 -16.18
N ASP A 175 -6.40 -15.20 -15.12
CA ASP A 175 -7.01 -16.54 -15.08
C ASP A 175 -8.40 -16.58 -14.41
N GLY A 176 -8.95 -15.42 -14.00
CA GLY A 176 -10.34 -15.31 -13.53
C GLY A 176 -10.50 -14.55 -12.22
N ASP A 177 -9.70 -14.83 -11.19
CA ASP A 177 -9.64 -14.12 -9.91
C ASP A 177 -8.23 -13.57 -9.63
N PRO A 178 -8.10 -12.64 -8.67
CA PRO A 178 -6.82 -12.04 -8.36
C PRO A 178 -5.89 -13.02 -7.62
N ASP A 179 -4.85 -13.48 -8.30
CA ASP A 179 -3.80 -14.35 -7.80
C ASP A 179 -2.42 -13.69 -7.90
N LEU A 180 -1.45 -14.27 -7.19
CA LEU A 180 -0.06 -13.83 -7.26
C LEU A 180 0.67 -14.47 -8.45
N TYR A 181 1.44 -13.64 -9.12
CA TYR A 181 2.32 -14.02 -10.21
C TYR A 181 3.74 -13.49 -9.97
N VAL A 182 4.72 -14.20 -10.50
CA VAL A 182 6.12 -13.78 -10.53
C VAL A 182 6.58 -13.71 -11.98
N MET A 183 7.34 -12.69 -12.34
CA MET A 183 7.97 -12.52 -13.65
C MET A 183 9.40 -12.03 -13.51
N ASP A 184 10.19 -12.12 -14.58
CA ASP A 184 11.48 -11.46 -14.64
C ASP A 184 11.30 -9.92 -14.69
N ALA A 185 12.31 -9.18 -14.27
CA ALA A 185 12.24 -7.71 -14.16
C ALA A 185 11.98 -6.98 -15.50
N ASP A 186 12.18 -7.67 -16.64
CA ASP A 186 11.89 -7.15 -17.97
C ASP A 186 10.46 -7.41 -18.45
N GLY A 187 9.64 -8.14 -17.66
CA GLY A 187 8.27 -8.54 -17.96
C GLY A 187 8.14 -9.95 -18.55
N SER A 188 9.24 -10.65 -18.79
CA SER A 188 9.23 -12.00 -19.34
C SER A 188 9.04 -13.10 -18.28
N ASN A 189 8.85 -14.35 -18.73
CA ASN A 189 8.79 -15.54 -17.87
C ASN A 189 7.74 -15.50 -16.76
N VAL A 190 6.54 -14.99 -17.06
CA VAL A 190 5.43 -14.88 -16.09
C VAL A 190 4.99 -16.28 -15.62
N LYS A 191 4.91 -16.48 -14.31
CA LYS A 191 4.48 -17.73 -13.66
C LYS A 191 3.49 -17.41 -12.55
N GLN A 192 2.42 -18.19 -12.46
CA GLN A 192 1.47 -18.14 -11.36
C GLN A 192 2.11 -18.71 -10.09
N LEU A 193 1.92 -18.01 -8.96
CA LEU A 193 2.45 -18.40 -7.65
C LEU A 193 1.35 -18.94 -6.73
N THR A 194 0.15 -18.35 -6.78
CA THR A 194 -1.04 -18.83 -6.07
C THR A 194 -2.16 -19.15 -7.07
N ASN A 195 -3.08 -20.05 -6.67
CA ASN A 195 -4.27 -20.40 -7.44
C ASN A 195 -5.33 -20.92 -6.45
N THR A 196 -5.88 -20.02 -5.66
CA THR A 196 -6.88 -20.37 -4.63
C THR A 196 -8.05 -19.40 -4.76
N PRO A 197 -9.31 -19.88 -4.84
CA PRO A 197 -10.46 -19.00 -5.00
C PRO A 197 -10.50 -17.88 -3.98
N GLY A 198 -10.75 -16.66 -4.43
CA GLY A 198 -10.75 -15.43 -3.64
C GLY A 198 -9.70 -14.44 -4.11
N TYR A 199 -9.41 -13.45 -3.28
CA TYR A 199 -8.39 -12.45 -3.56
C TYR A 199 -7.07 -12.81 -2.87
N ASP A 200 -6.03 -12.98 -3.64
CA ASP A 200 -4.63 -13.03 -3.21
C ASP A 200 -3.90 -11.80 -3.75
N GLY A 201 -3.37 -10.93 -2.90
CA GLY A 201 -2.76 -9.70 -3.40
C GLY A 201 -1.86 -8.95 -2.43
N GLY A 202 -1.31 -7.82 -2.92
CA GLY A 202 -0.39 -6.95 -2.20
C GLY A 202 0.91 -7.63 -1.78
N PRO A 203 1.60 -8.29 -2.72
CA PRO A 203 2.75 -9.10 -2.39
C PRO A 203 4.02 -8.29 -2.21
N PHE A 204 4.86 -8.70 -1.24
CA PHE A 204 6.23 -8.20 -1.08
C PHE A 204 7.20 -9.34 -0.81
N PHE A 205 8.37 -9.29 -1.44
CA PHE A 205 9.43 -10.23 -1.12
C PHE A 205 9.96 -10.03 0.30
N SER A 206 10.37 -11.13 0.94
CA SER A 206 11.18 -11.08 2.16
C SER A 206 12.56 -10.46 1.87
N PRO A 207 13.25 -9.89 2.86
CA PRO A 207 14.56 -9.28 2.67
C PRO A 207 15.64 -10.22 2.12
N ASP A 208 15.50 -11.54 2.33
CA ASP A 208 16.39 -12.56 1.77
C ASP A 208 15.96 -13.07 0.38
N GLY A 209 14.82 -12.58 -0.14
CA GLY A 209 14.28 -12.91 -1.46
C GLY A 209 13.70 -14.32 -1.61
N LYS A 210 13.54 -15.08 -0.51
CA LYS A 210 13.09 -16.47 -0.57
C LYS A 210 11.60 -16.64 -0.39
N TRP A 211 10.93 -15.66 0.16
CA TRP A 211 9.51 -15.70 0.50
C TRP A 211 8.79 -14.47 -0.02
N VAL A 212 7.49 -14.60 -0.18
CA VAL A 212 6.57 -13.51 -0.51
C VAL A 212 5.51 -13.44 0.57
N ILE A 213 5.34 -12.29 1.23
CA ILE A 213 4.20 -12.01 2.10
C ILE A 213 3.07 -11.43 1.26
N PHE A 214 1.84 -11.80 1.57
CA PHE A 214 0.64 -11.32 0.90
C PHE A 214 -0.58 -11.38 1.81
N ARG A 215 -1.68 -10.81 1.36
CA ARG A 215 -2.98 -10.89 2.01
C ARG A 215 -3.96 -11.67 1.15
N SER A 216 -4.89 -12.39 1.81
CA SER A 216 -5.88 -13.21 1.15
C SER A 216 -7.19 -13.23 1.91
N ASP A 217 -8.31 -13.26 1.21
CA ASP A 217 -9.65 -13.44 1.79
C ASP A 217 -10.26 -14.82 1.49
N ARG A 218 -9.44 -15.78 1.02
CA ARG A 218 -9.82 -17.15 0.64
C ARG A 218 -10.61 -17.92 1.70
N GLN A 219 -10.51 -17.54 2.98
CA GLN A 219 -11.25 -18.19 4.07
C GLN A 219 -12.63 -17.58 4.30
N LYS A 220 -12.76 -16.28 4.07
CA LYS A 220 -13.99 -15.52 4.21
C LYS A 220 -13.89 -14.22 3.43
N GLU A 221 -14.79 -14.05 2.48
CA GLU A 221 -14.84 -12.89 1.60
C GLU A 221 -14.74 -11.58 2.39
N HIS A 222 -13.85 -10.70 1.96
CA HIS A 222 -13.51 -9.40 2.56
C HIS A 222 -12.83 -9.46 3.95
N MET A 223 -12.54 -10.64 4.49
CA MET A 223 -11.84 -10.81 5.78
C MET A 223 -10.39 -11.23 5.54
N LEU A 224 -9.60 -10.29 5.04
CA LEU A 224 -8.20 -10.49 4.67
C LEU A 224 -7.37 -11.02 5.83
N GLN A 225 -6.58 -12.06 5.56
CA GLN A 225 -5.58 -12.63 6.45
C GLN A 225 -4.20 -12.60 5.79
N LEU A 226 -3.15 -12.69 6.59
CA LEU A 226 -1.77 -12.64 6.12
C LEU A 226 -1.22 -14.04 5.90
N PHE A 227 -0.56 -14.21 4.77
CA PHE A 227 0.08 -15.45 4.33
C PHE A 227 1.51 -15.17 3.85
N VAL A 228 2.35 -16.18 3.92
CA VAL A 228 3.69 -16.19 3.34
C VAL A 228 3.83 -17.42 2.46
N ILE A 229 4.34 -17.25 1.25
CA ILE A 229 4.61 -18.34 0.32
C ILE A 229 6.09 -18.31 -0.12
N SER A 230 6.71 -19.48 -0.26
CA SER A 230 8.06 -19.57 -0.86
C SER A 230 8.03 -19.16 -2.34
N VAL A 231 9.07 -18.51 -2.83
CA VAL A 231 9.13 -17.99 -4.23
C VAL A 231 9.00 -19.12 -5.27
N ASP A 232 9.33 -20.35 -4.90
CA ASP A 232 9.12 -21.52 -5.75
C ASP A 232 7.68 -22.11 -5.67
N GLY A 233 6.80 -21.51 -4.86
CA GLY A 233 5.39 -21.88 -4.71
C GLY A 233 5.13 -23.16 -3.91
N LYS A 234 6.15 -23.79 -3.31
CA LYS A 234 5.99 -25.13 -2.69
C LYS A 234 5.54 -25.12 -1.24
N THR A 235 5.80 -24.02 -0.52
CA THR A 235 5.51 -23.91 0.89
C THR A 235 4.74 -22.64 1.16
N GLU A 236 3.53 -22.77 1.69
CA GLU A 236 2.70 -21.65 2.11
C GLU A 236 2.40 -21.78 3.60
N VAL A 237 2.38 -20.66 4.31
CA VAL A 237 2.06 -20.55 5.74
C VAL A 237 1.12 -19.40 5.98
N GLN A 238 0.02 -19.66 6.68
CA GLN A 238 -0.87 -18.64 7.19
C GLN A 238 -0.31 -18.06 8.48
N LEU A 239 -0.21 -16.73 8.56
CA LEU A 239 0.31 -16.01 9.72
C LEU A 239 -0.77 -15.48 10.66
N THR A 240 -1.94 -15.11 10.11
CA THR A 240 -3.09 -14.63 10.89
C THR A 240 -4.35 -15.42 10.52
N ASN A 241 -5.24 -15.70 11.50
CA ASN A 241 -6.42 -16.54 11.28
C ASN A 241 -7.67 -16.08 12.05
N ASN A 242 -7.69 -14.83 12.53
CA ASN A 242 -8.87 -14.29 13.20
C ASN A 242 -9.85 -13.69 12.19
N LEU A 243 -10.93 -14.42 11.88
CA LEU A 243 -11.94 -14.01 10.90
C LEU A 243 -12.91 -12.91 11.39
N GLU A 244 -12.67 -12.33 12.56
CA GLU A 244 -13.30 -11.10 13.03
C GLU A 244 -12.40 -9.88 12.82
N HIS A 245 -11.13 -10.09 12.41
CA HIS A 245 -10.17 -9.06 12.11
C HIS A 245 -9.82 -9.04 10.62
N VAL A 246 -9.75 -7.85 10.05
CA VAL A 246 -9.14 -7.61 8.73
C VAL A 246 -7.67 -7.28 8.95
N ASN A 247 -6.79 -8.01 8.26
CA ASN A 247 -5.34 -7.81 8.27
C ASN A 247 -4.88 -7.46 6.86
N TRP A 248 -4.38 -6.23 6.68
CA TRP A 248 -4.16 -5.62 5.37
C TRP A 248 -2.77 -4.99 5.26
N CYS A 249 -2.20 -4.96 4.05
CA CYS A 249 -0.93 -4.29 3.72
C CYS A 249 0.24 -4.68 4.63
N PRO A 250 0.63 -5.96 4.65
CA PRO A 250 1.81 -6.39 5.39
C PRO A 250 3.09 -5.92 4.71
N TYR A 251 4.11 -5.58 5.52
CA TYR A 251 5.44 -5.22 5.04
C TYR A 251 6.52 -5.76 5.96
N PHE A 252 7.59 -6.35 5.41
CA PHE A 252 8.69 -6.85 6.22
C PHE A 252 9.56 -5.70 6.77
N HIS A 253 9.99 -5.83 8.03
CA HIS A 253 11.14 -5.06 8.49
C HIS A 253 12.40 -5.55 7.76
N PRO A 254 13.36 -4.67 7.39
CA PRO A 254 14.58 -5.06 6.66
C PRO A 254 15.41 -6.16 7.32
N SER A 255 15.30 -6.34 8.65
CA SER A 255 15.95 -7.45 9.35
C SER A 255 15.32 -8.83 9.06
N GLY A 256 14.15 -8.90 8.47
CA GLY A 256 13.37 -10.14 8.27
C GLY A 256 12.84 -10.79 9.54
N LYS A 257 13.06 -10.18 10.73
CA LYS A 257 12.67 -10.76 12.03
C LYS A 257 11.23 -10.52 12.43
N TYR A 258 10.56 -9.58 11.80
CA TYR A 258 9.17 -9.24 12.03
C TYR A 258 8.60 -8.47 10.85
N LEU A 259 7.28 -8.35 10.83
CA LEU A 259 6.54 -7.54 9.86
C LEU A 259 5.65 -6.53 10.56
N VAL A 260 5.19 -5.54 9.79
CA VAL A 260 4.17 -4.57 10.17
C VAL A 260 2.99 -4.70 9.22
N TRP A 261 1.76 -4.46 9.70
CA TRP A 261 0.57 -4.42 8.85
C TRP A 261 -0.50 -3.49 9.41
N SER A 262 -1.54 -3.24 8.63
CA SER A 262 -2.76 -2.54 9.03
C SER A 262 -3.81 -3.55 9.48
N GLY A 263 -4.34 -3.40 10.70
CA GLY A 263 -5.35 -4.30 11.23
C GLY A 263 -6.56 -3.54 11.78
N ALA A 264 -7.76 -4.15 11.69
CA ALA A 264 -8.98 -3.62 12.25
C ALA A 264 -9.90 -4.73 12.76
N ASP A 265 -10.51 -4.51 13.93
CA ASP A 265 -11.51 -5.40 14.51
C ASP A 265 -12.88 -5.11 13.88
N TYR A 266 -13.43 -6.11 13.17
CA TYR A 266 -14.74 -6.07 12.52
C TYR A 266 -15.82 -6.84 13.30
N SER A 267 -15.54 -7.31 14.53
CA SER A 267 -16.52 -8.04 15.35
C SER A 267 -17.80 -7.25 15.60
N LYS A 268 -17.72 -5.91 15.62
CA LYS A 268 -18.86 -4.98 15.73
C LYS A 268 -19.31 -4.38 14.41
N GLY A 269 -18.83 -4.92 13.29
CA GLY A 269 -19.10 -4.45 11.93
C GLY A 269 -18.10 -3.42 11.41
N PRO A 270 -18.01 -3.26 10.07
CA PRO A 270 -16.97 -2.46 9.42
C PRO A 270 -17.10 -0.94 9.67
N THR A 271 -18.27 -0.45 10.05
CA THR A 271 -18.53 0.98 10.30
C THR A 271 -17.97 1.48 11.64
N SER A 272 -17.71 0.56 12.57
CA SER A 272 -17.11 0.84 13.89
C SER A 272 -15.64 0.48 13.97
N ALA A 273 -15.07 -0.06 12.90
CA ALA A 273 -13.68 -0.52 12.86
C ALA A 273 -12.73 0.66 12.61
N HIS A 274 -11.64 0.70 13.38
CA HIS A 274 -10.53 1.64 13.19
C HIS A 274 -9.30 0.85 12.82
N PHE A 275 -8.67 1.21 11.71
CA PHE A 275 -7.39 0.62 11.30
C PHE A 275 -6.27 1.22 12.13
N ASN A 276 -5.49 0.33 12.74
CA ASN A 276 -4.25 0.66 13.42
C ASN A 276 -3.12 -0.22 12.88
N LEU A 277 -1.88 0.12 13.23
CA LEU A 277 -0.70 -0.64 12.85
C LEU A 277 -0.35 -1.67 13.91
N PHE A 278 0.08 -2.85 13.44
CA PHE A 278 0.47 -3.98 14.27
C PHE A 278 1.80 -4.54 13.79
N THR A 279 2.55 -5.22 14.66
CA THR A 279 3.72 -6.02 14.29
C THR A 279 3.58 -7.46 14.73
N LEU A 280 4.15 -8.38 13.96
CA LEU A 280 4.23 -9.82 14.24
C LEU A 280 5.70 -10.25 14.17
N ASP A 281 6.18 -10.88 15.23
CA ASP A 281 7.50 -11.51 15.25
C ASP A 281 7.50 -12.76 14.36
N LEU A 282 8.62 -13.01 13.68
CA LEU A 282 8.78 -14.13 12.76
C LEU A 282 9.92 -15.03 13.22
N ASP A 283 9.64 -16.32 13.38
CA ASP A 283 10.61 -17.36 13.68
C ASP A 283 10.85 -18.24 12.43
N TRP A 284 12.08 -18.21 11.93
CA TRP A 284 12.53 -18.97 10.75
C TRP A 284 13.33 -20.21 11.09
N SER A 285 13.45 -20.59 12.39
CA SER A 285 14.35 -21.65 12.87
C SER A 285 14.00 -23.05 12.37
N GLY A 286 12.77 -23.28 11.92
CA GLY A 286 12.27 -24.60 11.50
C GLY A 286 12.32 -24.87 10.00
N GLY A 287 13.01 -24.07 9.17
CA GLY A 287 13.02 -24.21 7.70
C GLY A 287 11.76 -23.65 7.02
N THR A 288 10.81 -23.19 7.80
CA THR A 288 9.62 -22.42 7.42
C THR A 288 9.42 -21.30 8.43
N VAL A 289 8.42 -20.42 8.19
CA VAL A 289 8.12 -19.32 9.11
C VAL A 289 7.04 -19.70 10.11
N LYS A 290 7.15 -19.20 11.34
CA LYS A 290 6.07 -19.20 12.33
C LYS A 290 5.85 -17.79 12.83
N GLY A 291 4.58 -17.38 12.98
CA GLY A 291 4.19 -16.16 13.65
C GLY A 291 4.40 -16.27 15.17
N GLY A 292 4.97 -15.24 15.77
CA GLY A 292 5.16 -15.10 17.22
C GLY A 292 4.20 -14.07 17.84
N ASP A 293 4.74 -13.17 18.65
CA ASP A 293 3.95 -12.16 19.35
C ASP A 293 3.42 -11.06 18.44
N VAL A 294 2.12 -10.78 18.56
CA VAL A 294 1.45 -9.63 17.93
C VAL A 294 1.48 -8.44 18.89
N LYS A 295 1.85 -7.27 18.40
CA LYS A 295 1.85 -6.00 19.15
C LYS A 295 1.18 -4.91 18.36
N GLN A 296 0.23 -4.21 18.97
CA GLN A 296 -0.34 -2.98 18.40
C GLN A 296 0.67 -1.83 18.55
N ILE A 297 0.81 -1.01 17.51
CA ILE A 297 1.82 0.05 17.41
C ILE A 297 1.17 1.44 17.46
N THR A 298 0.05 1.64 16.76
CA THR A 298 -0.70 2.89 16.78
C THR A 298 -2.02 2.71 17.53
N PHE A 299 -2.48 3.79 18.18
CA PHE A 299 -3.65 3.78 19.07
C PHE A 299 -4.50 5.03 18.77
N SER A 300 -4.92 5.17 17.54
CA SER A 300 -5.63 6.36 17.04
C SER A 300 -7.06 6.02 16.61
N SER A 301 -7.97 6.98 16.78
CA SER A 301 -9.30 6.93 16.16
C SER A 301 -9.27 7.28 14.66
N ALA A 302 -8.15 7.81 14.15
CA ALA A 302 -7.89 7.96 12.72
C ALA A 302 -7.59 6.59 12.08
N ALA A 303 -7.73 6.49 10.78
CA ALA A 303 -7.26 5.32 10.06
C ALA A 303 -5.75 5.43 9.84
N ASP A 304 -4.99 4.47 10.38
CA ASP A 304 -3.56 4.28 10.14
C ASP A 304 -3.36 3.02 9.30
N VAL A 305 -2.89 3.18 8.06
CA VAL A 305 -2.83 2.11 7.08
C VAL A 305 -1.57 2.17 6.22
N LEU A 306 -1.28 1.09 5.48
CA LEU A 306 -0.19 1.02 4.49
C LEU A 306 1.19 1.34 5.10
N PRO A 307 1.61 0.64 6.17
CA PRO A 307 2.88 0.92 6.83
C PRO A 307 4.04 0.33 6.05
N VAL A 308 5.15 1.07 5.98
CA VAL A 308 6.41 0.61 5.39
C VAL A 308 7.60 1.07 6.22
N PHE A 309 8.63 0.25 6.31
CA PHE A 309 9.89 0.63 6.95
C PHE A 309 10.84 1.32 5.97
N SER A 310 11.65 2.25 6.48
CA SER A 310 12.82 2.73 5.74
C SER A 310 13.82 1.60 5.48
N PRO A 311 14.67 1.69 4.45
CA PRO A 311 15.65 0.64 4.12
C PRO A 311 16.61 0.30 5.27
N ASP A 312 16.92 1.25 6.15
CA ASP A 312 17.74 1.04 7.33
C ASP A 312 16.96 0.53 8.56
N GLY A 313 15.63 0.39 8.44
CA GLY A 313 14.73 -0.07 9.50
C GLY A 313 14.54 0.89 10.67
N LYS A 314 15.00 2.14 10.57
CA LYS A 314 14.95 3.10 11.68
C LYS A 314 13.76 4.03 11.66
N SER A 315 13.02 4.07 10.56
CA SER A 315 11.80 4.86 10.41
C SER A 315 10.65 3.99 9.93
N LEU A 316 9.45 4.33 10.38
CA LEU A 316 8.18 3.80 9.89
C LEU A 316 7.42 4.92 9.21
N MET A 317 6.94 4.69 8.00
CA MET A 317 6.03 5.58 7.28
C MET A 317 4.69 4.88 7.08
N TRP A 318 3.60 5.63 7.14
CA TRP A 318 2.25 5.10 6.92
C TRP A 318 1.31 6.18 6.37
N THR A 319 0.20 5.75 5.81
CA THR A 319 -0.93 6.63 5.45
C THR A 319 -1.81 6.83 6.67
N SER A 320 -2.15 8.07 6.99
CA SER A 320 -3.03 8.38 8.11
C SER A 320 -4.02 9.49 7.81
N THR A 321 -5.22 9.38 8.40
CA THR A 321 -6.24 10.44 8.42
C THR A 321 -6.16 11.32 9.67
N ARG A 322 -5.00 11.44 10.30
CA ARG A 322 -4.73 12.28 11.50
C ARG A 322 -4.70 13.78 11.21
N THR A 323 -4.88 14.20 9.97
CA THR A 323 -4.95 15.61 9.58
C THR A 323 -6.17 16.30 10.20
N ALA A 324 -6.10 17.61 10.41
CA ALA A 324 -7.17 18.38 11.01
C ALA A 324 -8.49 18.35 10.21
N ASP A 325 -8.41 18.13 8.90
CA ASP A 325 -9.55 18.01 7.98
C ASP A 325 -9.98 16.55 7.73
N GLY A 326 -9.29 15.56 8.35
CA GLY A 326 -9.57 14.14 8.19
C GLY A 326 -9.16 13.57 6.83
N THR A 327 -8.40 14.30 6.02
CA THR A 327 -7.87 13.78 4.75
C THR A 327 -6.68 12.85 4.99
N SER A 328 -6.47 11.87 4.10
CA SER A 328 -5.31 10.99 4.20
C SER A 328 -4.05 11.66 3.68
N GLN A 329 -2.96 11.54 4.45
CA GLN A 329 -1.62 11.99 4.10
C GLN A 329 -0.59 10.94 4.57
N LEU A 330 0.65 11.03 4.09
CA LEU A 330 1.75 10.22 4.60
C LEU A 330 2.34 10.84 5.86
N TRP A 331 2.57 9.98 6.83
CA TRP A 331 3.20 10.29 8.12
C TRP A 331 4.43 9.43 8.29
N ILE A 332 5.43 9.92 9.01
CA ILE A 332 6.66 9.20 9.32
C ILE A 332 7.00 9.39 10.80
N ALA A 333 7.59 8.36 11.38
CA ALA A 333 8.12 8.40 12.74
C ALA A 333 9.46 7.68 12.84
N ASP A 334 10.23 8.00 13.86
CA ASP A 334 11.34 7.18 14.29
C ASP A 334 10.82 5.88 14.90
N TRP A 335 11.36 4.75 14.44
CA TRP A 335 11.05 3.44 14.96
C TRP A 335 11.92 3.10 16.17
N LEU A 336 11.31 2.79 17.31
CA LEU A 336 12.03 2.62 18.58
C LEU A 336 12.38 1.17 18.92
N ARG A 337 11.78 0.19 18.26
CA ARG A 337 12.03 -1.22 18.54
C ARG A 337 13.44 -1.61 18.15
N GLY A 338 14.21 -2.17 19.12
CA GLY A 338 15.59 -2.59 18.90
C GLY A 338 16.63 -1.47 18.97
N ARG A 339 16.24 -0.24 19.37
CA ARG A 339 17.19 0.76 19.79
C ARG A 339 17.65 0.46 21.22
N PRO A 340 18.97 0.59 21.52
CA PRO A 340 19.51 0.36 22.88
C PRO A 340 18.96 1.36 23.89
#